data_831cb60a5ba4c9f1d05040e20ab53f11
#
_entry.id   831cb60a5ba4c9f1d05040e20ab53f11
#
_cell.length_a   1.000
_cell.length_b   1.000
_cell.length_c   1.000
_cell.angle_alpha   90.00
_cell.angle_beta   90.00
_cell.angle_gamma   90.00
#
_symmetry.space_group_name_H-M   'P 1'
#
loop_
_entity.id
_entity.type
_entity.pdbx_description
1 polymer ?
#
loop_
_entity_poly.entity_id
_entity_poly.type
_entity_poly.pdbx_seq_one_letter_code
_entity_poly.pdbx_strand_id
1 'polypeptide(L)'
;WHPFELNPSMAEEGENLREHLAAKYGTTINGSIEARKRLTALGQEVGFQFNYFDDMRMFNTRKVHLLLRWAEEKGKQTQLAESFFRAYFSDQKDISNKEVLLQIVASSGLDKSEAEDVLGNASFQAEVVEIERKWLSGGFHGVPVVIINSEEVLQGAQETETYRKAL
;
A
#
# COMPACT_ATOMS: atom_id res chain seq x y z
N TRP A 1 -9.86 -5.11 -1.84
CA TRP A 1 -8.74 -4.22 -2.24
C TRP A 1 -8.39 -4.46 -3.69
N HIS A 2 -8.07 -3.40 -4.44
CA HIS A 2 -7.54 -3.53 -5.80
C HIS A 2 -6.11 -3.02 -5.87
N PRO A 3 -5.23 -3.63 -6.68
CA PRO A 3 -3.86 -3.18 -6.83
C PRO A 3 -3.81 -1.80 -7.46
N PHE A 4 -2.95 -0.93 -6.93
CA PHE A 4 -2.67 0.39 -7.48
C PHE A 4 -1.29 0.88 -7.03
N GLU A 5 -0.33 0.86 -7.92
CA GLU A 5 1.01 1.37 -7.66
C GLU A 5 1.08 2.88 -7.92
N LEU A 6 1.39 3.67 -6.89
CA LEU A 6 1.60 5.12 -7.03
C LEU A 6 2.86 5.47 -7.83
N ASN A 7 3.83 4.56 -7.87
CA ASN A 7 5.12 4.73 -8.51
C ASN A 7 5.59 3.42 -9.18
N PRO A 8 4.91 2.97 -10.26
CA PRO A 8 5.17 1.67 -10.89
C PRO A 8 6.56 1.54 -11.53
N SER A 9 7.23 2.66 -11.82
CA SER A 9 8.59 2.72 -12.36
C SER A 9 9.68 2.83 -11.29
N MET A 10 9.33 2.82 -10.00
CA MET A 10 10.31 2.89 -8.93
C MET A 10 11.17 1.63 -8.92
N ALA A 11 12.47 1.79 -8.74
CA ALA A 11 13.39 0.68 -8.58
C ALA A 11 13.09 -0.14 -7.32
N GLU A 12 13.48 -1.42 -7.29
CA GLU A 12 13.19 -2.29 -6.14
C GLU A 12 13.83 -1.81 -4.85
N GLU A 13 15.05 -1.28 -4.91
CA GLU A 13 15.78 -0.69 -3.78
C GLU A 13 15.09 0.57 -3.23
N GLY A 14 14.13 1.12 -3.97
CA GLY A 14 13.38 2.29 -3.56
C GLY A 14 14.21 3.56 -3.45
N GLU A 15 13.59 4.60 -2.88
CA GLU A 15 14.18 5.94 -2.70
C GLU A 15 13.96 6.43 -1.27
N ASN A 16 14.73 7.41 -0.83
CA ASN A 16 14.44 8.10 0.42
C ASN A 16 13.06 8.78 0.32
N LEU A 17 12.16 8.48 1.26
CA LEU A 17 10.77 8.97 1.23
C LEU A 17 10.69 10.49 1.18
N ARG A 18 11.53 11.19 1.93
CA ARG A 18 11.52 12.66 2.00
C ARG A 18 12.01 13.28 0.69
N GLU A 19 13.07 12.74 0.10
CA GLU A 19 13.63 13.19 -1.18
C GLU A 19 12.62 12.93 -2.31
N HIS A 20 11.99 11.76 -2.34
CA HIS A 20 10.93 11.44 -3.30
C HIS A 20 9.76 12.44 -3.22
N LEU A 21 9.26 12.73 -2.01
CA LEU A 21 8.15 13.67 -1.83
C LEU A 21 8.55 15.10 -2.21
N ALA A 22 9.78 15.50 -1.94
CA ALA A 22 10.30 16.79 -2.37
C ALA A 22 10.37 16.90 -3.89
N ALA A 23 10.89 15.90 -4.57
CA ALA A 23 11.01 15.86 -6.03
C ALA A 23 9.64 15.82 -6.72
N LYS A 24 8.70 15.01 -6.22
CA LYS A 24 7.40 14.77 -6.86
C LYS A 24 6.38 15.89 -6.58
N TYR A 25 6.39 16.45 -5.36
CA TYR A 25 5.35 17.37 -4.88
C TYR A 25 5.89 18.72 -4.41
N GLY A 26 7.21 18.98 -4.50
CA GLY A 26 7.82 20.19 -4.00
C GLY A 26 7.77 20.34 -2.46
N THR A 27 7.61 19.24 -1.74
CA THR A 27 7.46 19.24 -0.28
C THR A 27 8.76 19.69 0.38
N THR A 28 8.69 20.73 1.24
CA THR A 28 9.84 21.15 2.04
C THR A 28 10.11 20.19 3.19
N ILE A 29 11.31 20.24 3.77
CA ILE A 29 11.67 19.42 4.96
C ILE A 29 10.66 19.68 6.09
N ASN A 30 10.36 20.93 6.40
CA ASN A 30 9.39 21.27 7.44
C ASN A 30 7.98 20.80 7.09
N GLY A 31 7.55 20.95 5.84
CA GLY A 31 6.26 20.43 5.37
C GLY A 31 6.15 18.91 5.53
N SER A 32 7.22 18.16 5.24
CA SER A 32 7.29 16.72 5.46
C SER A 32 7.19 16.35 6.95
N ILE A 33 7.87 17.08 7.84
CA ILE A 33 7.82 16.86 9.29
C ILE A 33 6.39 17.09 9.81
N GLU A 34 5.75 18.19 9.45
CA GLU A 34 4.39 18.49 9.90
C GLU A 34 3.35 17.50 9.35
N ALA A 35 3.48 17.06 8.08
CA ALA A 35 2.63 16.04 7.52
C ALA A 35 2.75 14.70 8.28
N ARG A 36 3.97 14.28 8.63
CA ARG A 36 4.22 13.07 9.42
C ARG A 36 3.62 13.16 10.83
N LYS A 37 3.79 14.31 11.51
CA LYS A 37 3.16 14.55 12.83
C LYS A 37 1.64 14.43 12.75
N ARG A 38 1.02 15.05 11.73
CA ARG A 38 -0.42 14.97 11.53
C ARG A 38 -0.90 13.54 11.28
N LEU A 39 -0.22 12.79 10.40
CA LEU A 39 -0.56 11.39 10.13
C LEU A 39 -0.40 10.50 11.37
N THR A 40 0.66 10.74 12.17
CA THR A 40 0.87 10.01 13.43
C THR A 40 -0.28 10.27 14.41
N ALA A 41 -0.73 11.52 14.55
CA ALA A 41 -1.86 11.85 15.42
C ALA A 41 -3.16 11.18 14.95
N LEU A 42 -3.49 11.28 13.66
CA LEU A 42 -4.67 10.63 13.08
C LEU A 42 -4.62 9.10 13.22
N GLY A 43 -3.43 8.51 13.04
CA GLY A 43 -3.24 7.07 13.26
C GLY A 43 -3.54 6.66 14.69
N GLN A 44 -3.06 7.42 15.68
CA GLN A 44 -3.33 7.15 17.09
C GLN A 44 -4.82 7.16 17.43
N GLU A 45 -5.61 8.07 16.82
CA GLU A 45 -7.06 8.13 17.01
C GLU A 45 -7.78 6.85 16.58
N VAL A 46 -7.25 6.14 15.58
CA VAL A 46 -7.81 4.89 15.05
C VAL A 46 -7.02 3.63 15.47
N GLY A 47 -6.09 3.77 16.41
CA GLY A 47 -5.29 2.66 16.93
C GLY A 47 -4.21 2.14 15.99
N PHE A 48 -3.75 2.97 15.03
CA PHE A 48 -2.65 2.64 14.14
C PHE A 48 -1.42 3.47 14.45
N GLN A 49 -0.27 2.81 14.61
CA GLN A 49 0.99 3.45 14.97
C GLN A 49 1.85 3.72 13.72
N PHE A 50 2.13 5.00 13.45
CA PHE A 50 3.11 5.41 12.45
C PHE A 50 4.45 5.72 13.11
N ASN A 51 5.51 5.00 12.75
CA ASN A 51 6.87 5.18 13.25
C ASN A 51 7.78 5.73 12.14
N TYR A 52 7.60 7.01 11.81
CA TYR A 52 8.43 7.68 10.81
C TYR A 52 9.85 7.95 11.35
N PHE A 53 10.84 7.81 10.47
CA PHE A 53 12.24 8.15 10.74
C PHE A 53 12.87 8.83 9.51
N ASP A 54 14.03 9.44 9.68
CA ASP A 54 14.61 10.31 8.65
C ASP A 54 15.04 9.56 7.39
N ASP A 55 15.62 8.38 7.56
CA ASP A 55 16.10 7.55 6.46
C ASP A 55 15.03 6.56 5.94
N MET A 56 13.75 6.79 6.26
CA MET A 56 12.66 5.97 5.76
C MET A 56 12.64 5.97 4.24
N ARG A 57 12.58 4.78 3.67
CA ARG A 57 12.54 4.58 2.22
C ARG A 57 11.12 4.32 1.73
N MET A 58 10.83 4.79 0.52
CA MET A 58 9.68 4.37 -0.26
C MET A 58 10.14 3.25 -1.20
N PHE A 59 9.39 2.17 -1.27
CA PHE A 59 9.72 0.99 -2.07
C PHE A 59 8.76 0.80 -3.24
N ASN A 60 9.17 0.08 -4.27
CA ASN A 60 8.26 -0.47 -5.26
C ASN A 60 7.33 -1.50 -4.60
N THR A 61 6.04 -1.38 -4.82
CA THR A 61 5.02 -2.20 -4.15
C THR A 61 4.42 -3.31 -5.01
N ARG A 62 4.97 -3.59 -6.20
CA ARG A 62 4.48 -4.61 -7.12
C ARG A 62 4.35 -5.99 -6.45
N LYS A 63 5.38 -6.43 -5.74
CA LYS A 63 5.37 -7.72 -5.03
C LYS A 63 4.27 -7.78 -3.97
N VAL A 64 4.03 -6.69 -3.25
CA VAL A 64 2.95 -6.59 -2.26
C VAL A 64 1.59 -6.74 -2.93
N HIS A 65 1.35 -6.05 -4.04
CA HIS A 65 0.09 -6.15 -4.79
C HIS A 65 -0.17 -7.53 -5.37
N LEU A 66 0.86 -8.24 -5.83
CA LEU A 66 0.76 -9.64 -6.25
C LEU A 66 0.27 -10.53 -5.09
N LEU A 67 0.91 -10.42 -3.93
CA LEU A 67 0.54 -11.21 -2.75
C LEU A 67 -0.86 -10.86 -2.24
N LEU A 68 -1.27 -9.60 -2.29
CA LEU A 68 -2.62 -9.19 -1.92
C LEU A 68 -3.68 -9.73 -2.90
N ARG A 69 -3.41 -9.71 -4.19
CA ARG A 69 -4.32 -10.26 -5.20
C ARG A 69 -4.48 -11.79 -5.04
N TRP A 70 -3.39 -12.51 -4.77
CA TRP A 70 -3.43 -13.93 -4.45
C TRP A 70 -4.18 -14.21 -3.13
N ALA A 71 -3.95 -13.42 -2.09
CA ALA A 71 -4.61 -13.58 -0.80
C ALA A 71 -6.13 -13.34 -0.87
N GLU A 72 -6.62 -12.61 -1.87
CA GLU A 72 -8.06 -12.44 -2.14
C GLU A 72 -8.72 -13.79 -2.41
N GLU A 73 -8.11 -14.65 -3.22
CA GLU A 73 -8.60 -15.99 -3.52
C GLU A 73 -8.65 -16.91 -2.30
N LYS A 74 -7.87 -16.60 -1.28
CA LYS A 74 -7.82 -17.30 0.01
C LYS A 74 -8.75 -16.66 1.08
N GLY A 75 -9.47 -15.58 0.75
CA GLY A 75 -10.29 -14.84 1.70
C GLY A 75 -9.50 -14.11 2.81
N LYS A 76 -8.19 -13.88 2.59
CA LYS A 76 -7.27 -13.28 3.58
C LYS A 76 -6.66 -11.94 3.15
N GLN A 77 -7.14 -11.34 2.08
CA GLN A 77 -6.57 -10.12 1.52
C GLN A 77 -6.48 -8.97 2.53
N THR A 78 -7.57 -8.65 3.22
CA THR A 78 -7.59 -7.54 4.20
C THR A 78 -6.64 -7.79 5.35
N GLN A 79 -6.62 -9.01 5.91
CA GLN A 79 -5.70 -9.37 6.99
C GLN A 79 -4.24 -9.22 6.56
N LEU A 80 -3.90 -9.64 5.34
CA LEU A 80 -2.54 -9.52 4.81
C LEU A 80 -2.19 -8.05 4.52
N ALA A 81 -3.14 -7.25 4.00
CA ALA A 81 -2.94 -5.83 3.76
C ALA A 81 -2.61 -5.08 5.06
N GLU A 82 -3.35 -5.34 6.14
CA GLU A 82 -3.07 -4.77 7.46
C GLU A 82 -1.69 -5.19 7.98
N SER A 83 -1.28 -6.43 7.73
CA SER A 83 0.04 -6.92 8.12
C SER A 83 1.16 -6.20 7.37
N PHE A 84 1.00 -5.93 6.07
CA PHE A 84 1.96 -5.15 5.29
C PHE A 84 1.99 -3.68 5.71
N PHE A 85 0.83 -3.06 6.00
CA PHE A 85 0.81 -1.69 6.53
C PHE A 85 1.55 -1.58 7.85
N ARG A 86 1.32 -2.50 8.80
CA ARG A 86 2.07 -2.53 10.07
C ARG A 86 3.56 -2.75 9.84
N ALA A 87 3.92 -3.70 9.01
CA ALA A 87 5.33 -3.99 8.70
C ALA A 87 6.06 -2.75 8.18
N TYR A 88 5.48 -2.00 7.26
CA TYR A 88 6.11 -0.82 6.69
C TYR A 88 6.04 0.40 7.61
N PHE A 89 4.84 0.78 8.06
CA PHE A 89 4.64 2.03 8.79
C PHE A 89 4.98 1.96 10.28
N SER A 90 4.77 0.80 10.92
CA SER A 90 4.98 0.65 12.37
C SER A 90 6.31 -0.04 12.68
N ASP A 91 6.63 -1.13 11.97
CA ASP A 91 7.79 -1.98 12.25
C ASP A 91 9.02 -1.60 11.42
N GLN A 92 8.91 -0.61 10.52
CA GLN A 92 10.00 -0.08 9.69
C GLN A 92 10.67 -1.14 8.80
N LYS A 93 9.90 -2.16 8.36
CA LYS A 93 10.42 -3.25 7.55
C LYS A 93 10.53 -2.86 6.07
N ASP A 94 11.51 -3.44 5.41
CA ASP A 94 11.68 -3.35 3.96
C ASP A 94 10.69 -4.30 3.26
N ILE A 95 9.60 -3.74 2.73
CA ILE A 95 8.57 -4.47 1.99
C ILE A 95 8.92 -4.72 0.51
N SER A 96 10.10 -4.38 0.04
CA SER A 96 10.64 -4.82 -1.25
C SER A 96 11.37 -6.16 -1.13
N ASN A 97 11.84 -6.48 0.08
CA ASN A 97 12.60 -7.69 0.37
C ASN A 97 11.71 -8.93 0.37
N LYS A 98 11.99 -9.87 -0.54
CA LYS A 98 11.23 -11.11 -0.71
C LYS A 98 11.10 -11.92 0.59
N GLU A 99 12.17 -12.08 1.36
CA GLU A 99 12.14 -12.87 2.59
C GLU A 99 11.25 -12.21 3.66
N VAL A 100 11.29 -10.88 3.76
CA VAL A 100 10.40 -10.12 4.66
C VAL A 100 8.94 -10.32 4.27
N LEU A 101 8.61 -10.22 2.99
CA LEU A 101 7.26 -10.45 2.48
C LEU A 101 6.77 -11.85 2.79
N LEU A 102 7.59 -12.88 2.54
CA LEU A 102 7.24 -14.27 2.79
C LEU A 102 7.07 -14.58 4.29
N GLN A 103 7.83 -13.92 5.17
CA GLN A 103 7.64 -14.03 6.63
C GLN A 103 6.30 -13.42 7.07
N ILE A 104 5.91 -12.26 6.50
CA ILE A 104 4.62 -11.63 6.78
C ILE A 104 3.46 -12.51 6.31
N VAL A 105 3.57 -13.09 5.13
CA VAL A 105 2.60 -14.05 4.57
C VAL A 105 2.42 -15.22 5.53
N ALA A 106 3.50 -15.87 5.95
CA ALA A 106 3.46 -17.01 6.88
C ALA A 106 2.84 -16.63 8.24
N SER A 107 3.20 -15.46 8.78
CA SER A 107 2.64 -14.93 10.03
C SER A 107 1.14 -14.61 9.92
N SER A 108 0.64 -14.36 8.71
CA SER A 108 -0.79 -14.16 8.40
C SER A 108 -1.54 -15.48 8.17
N GLY A 109 -0.86 -16.63 8.36
CA GLY A 109 -1.44 -17.96 8.21
C GLY A 109 -1.70 -18.36 6.76
N LEU A 110 -0.89 -17.85 5.84
CA LEU A 110 -0.87 -18.21 4.42
C LEU A 110 0.36 -19.06 4.09
N ASP A 111 0.28 -19.85 3.03
CA ASP A 111 1.37 -20.75 2.63
C ASP A 111 2.53 -19.97 1.98
N LYS A 112 3.73 -20.14 2.56
CA LYS A 112 4.95 -19.46 2.10
C LYS A 112 5.40 -19.93 0.71
N SER A 113 5.25 -21.23 0.41
CA SER A 113 5.68 -21.80 -0.87
C SER A 113 4.77 -21.33 -2.00
N GLU A 114 3.45 -21.34 -1.79
CA GLU A 114 2.51 -20.79 -2.77
C GLU A 114 2.77 -19.31 -3.03
N ALA A 115 3.06 -18.53 -1.99
CA ALA A 115 3.39 -17.11 -2.13
C ALA A 115 4.67 -16.88 -2.94
N GLU A 116 5.67 -17.75 -2.77
CA GLU A 116 6.91 -17.71 -3.55
C GLU A 116 6.66 -17.99 -5.02
N ASP A 117 5.82 -18.98 -5.33
CA ASP A 117 5.42 -19.30 -6.70
C ASP A 117 4.67 -18.12 -7.36
N VAL A 118 3.78 -17.48 -6.62
CA VAL A 118 3.05 -16.27 -7.08
C VAL A 118 4.01 -15.14 -7.44
N LEU A 119 5.02 -14.89 -6.62
CA LEU A 119 6.03 -13.85 -6.89
C LEU A 119 6.86 -14.14 -8.15
N GLY A 120 7.04 -15.41 -8.52
CA GLY A 120 7.71 -15.85 -9.74
C GLY A 120 6.82 -15.96 -10.98
N ASN A 121 5.49 -15.79 -10.83
CA ASN A 121 4.53 -16.06 -11.90
C ASN A 121 4.31 -14.84 -12.80
N ALA A 122 4.91 -14.85 -14.00
CA ALA A 122 4.80 -13.76 -14.97
C ALA A 122 3.36 -13.50 -15.46
N SER A 123 2.53 -14.55 -15.58
CA SER A 123 1.13 -14.39 -16.00
C SER A 123 0.33 -13.67 -14.93
N PHE A 124 0.56 -13.97 -13.67
CA PHE A 124 -0.09 -13.30 -12.55
C PHE A 124 0.35 -11.84 -12.41
N GLN A 125 1.63 -11.55 -12.68
CA GLN A 125 2.12 -10.18 -12.75
C GLN A 125 1.41 -9.39 -13.86
N ALA A 126 1.24 -9.98 -15.05
CA ALA A 126 0.53 -9.33 -16.14
C ALA A 126 -0.94 -9.04 -15.80
N GLU A 127 -1.62 -9.94 -15.07
CA GLU A 127 -2.99 -9.74 -14.57
C GLU A 127 -3.07 -8.51 -13.65
N VAL A 128 -2.16 -8.40 -12.67
CA VAL A 128 -2.13 -7.26 -11.74
C VAL A 128 -1.91 -5.94 -12.47
N VAL A 129 -0.97 -5.90 -13.41
CA VAL A 129 -0.71 -4.72 -14.26
C VAL A 129 -1.95 -4.33 -15.08
N GLU A 130 -2.69 -5.30 -15.60
CA GLU A 130 -3.90 -5.03 -16.38
C GLU A 130 -5.03 -4.48 -15.50
N ILE A 131 -5.16 -4.97 -14.25
CA ILE A 131 -6.11 -4.42 -13.27
C ILE A 131 -5.77 -2.94 -12.98
N GLU A 132 -4.52 -2.63 -12.73
CA GLU A 132 -4.06 -1.25 -12.50
C GLU A 132 -4.33 -0.35 -13.69
N ARG A 133 -4.06 -0.83 -14.91
CA ARG A 133 -4.34 -0.10 -16.14
C ARG A 133 -5.82 0.26 -16.29
N LYS A 134 -6.73 -0.65 -15.91
CA LYS A 134 -8.17 -0.38 -15.92
C LYS A 134 -8.54 0.77 -14.98
N TRP A 135 -7.99 0.77 -13.78
CA TRP A 135 -8.22 1.86 -12.81
C TRP A 135 -7.67 3.20 -13.32
N LEU A 136 -6.46 3.22 -13.86
CA LEU A 136 -5.87 4.42 -14.48
C LEU A 136 -6.71 4.94 -15.64
N SER A 137 -7.18 4.04 -16.53
CA SER A 137 -8.04 4.40 -17.65
C SER A 137 -9.42 4.90 -17.20
N GLY A 138 -9.89 4.46 -16.02
CA GLY A 138 -11.09 4.96 -15.36
C GLY A 138 -10.94 6.32 -14.70
N GLY A 139 -9.75 6.96 -14.81
CA GLY A 139 -9.49 8.30 -14.26
C GLY A 139 -9.03 8.32 -12.81
N PHE A 140 -8.69 7.18 -12.21
CA PHE A 140 -8.14 7.12 -10.86
C PHE A 140 -6.62 7.28 -10.91
N HIS A 141 -6.10 8.35 -10.29
CA HIS A 141 -4.67 8.69 -10.31
C HIS A 141 -4.05 8.77 -8.91
N GLY A 142 -4.77 8.34 -7.89
CA GLY A 142 -4.31 8.38 -6.50
C GLY A 142 -5.11 7.47 -5.59
N VAL A 143 -4.65 7.33 -4.36
CA VAL A 143 -5.27 6.51 -3.32
C VAL A 143 -5.35 7.30 -2.00
N PRO A 144 -6.28 6.93 -1.08
CA PRO A 144 -7.29 5.89 -1.24
C PRO A 144 -8.43 6.30 -2.17
N VAL A 145 -9.06 5.31 -2.81
CA VAL A 145 -10.34 5.45 -3.49
C VAL A 145 -11.28 4.37 -2.95
N VAL A 146 -12.47 4.76 -2.55
CA VAL A 146 -13.53 3.84 -2.10
C VAL A 146 -14.69 3.93 -3.04
N ILE A 147 -15.09 2.79 -3.60
CA ILE A 147 -16.24 2.67 -4.50
C ILE A 147 -17.32 1.88 -3.75
N ILE A 148 -18.49 2.47 -3.57
CA ILE A 148 -19.61 1.89 -2.82
C ILE A 148 -20.71 1.52 -3.82
N ASN A 149 -21.15 0.26 -3.81
CA ASN A 149 -22.21 -0.27 -4.66
C ASN A 149 -21.99 -0.03 -6.16
N SER A 150 -20.74 0.19 -6.60
CA SER A 150 -20.37 0.54 -7.99
C SER A 150 -20.96 1.87 -8.52
N GLU A 151 -21.45 2.72 -7.63
CA GLU A 151 -22.12 3.98 -7.96
C GLU A 151 -21.43 5.18 -7.33
N GLU A 152 -21.19 5.15 -6.02
CA GLU A 152 -20.60 6.26 -5.30
C GLU A 152 -19.09 6.12 -5.19
N VAL A 153 -18.36 7.18 -5.51
CA VAL A 153 -16.88 7.20 -5.50
C VAL A 153 -16.39 8.25 -4.52
N LEU A 154 -15.69 7.82 -3.49
CA LEU A 154 -15.00 8.68 -2.53
C LEU A 154 -13.51 8.68 -2.81
N GLN A 155 -12.95 9.82 -3.22
CA GLN A 155 -11.52 9.98 -3.49
C GLN A 155 -10.82 10.66 -2.31
N GLY A 156 -9.66 10.14 -1.94
CA GLY A 156 -8.92 10.58 -0.76
C GLY A 156 -9.50 10.06 0.56
N ALA A 157 -8.72 10.20 1.62
CA ALA A 157 -9.19 9.87 2.97
C ALA A 157 -10.31 10.83 3.38
N GLN A 158 -11.41 10.26 3.87
CA GLN A 158 -12.61 10.98 4.30
C GLN A 158 -12.82 10.80 5.81
N GLU A 159 -13.60 11.70 6.40
CA GLU A 159 -14.08 11.55 7.77
C GLU A 159 -15.05 10.35 7.89
N THR A 160 -15.06 9.69 9.02
CA THR A 160 -15.90 8.51 9.28
C THR A 160 -17.39 8.77 8.95
N GLU A 161 -17.88 9.97 9.23
CA GLU A 161 -19.26 10.35 8.94
C GLU A 161 -19.58 10.40 7.44
N THR A 162 -18.60 10.73 6.60
CA THR A 162 -18.73 10.68 5.14
C THR A 162 -18.97 9.25 4.66
N TYR A 163 -18.14 8.30 5.12
CA TYR A 163 -18.35 6.88 4.81
C TYR A 163 -19.70 6.35 5.33
N ARG A 164 -20.11 6.75 6.54
CA ARG A 164 -21.40 6.32 7.12
C ARG A 164 -22.59 6.81 6.34
N LYS A 165 -22.52 8.00 5.73
CA LYS A 165 -23.61 8.54 4.89
C LYS A 165 -23.67 7.90 3.51
N ALA A 166 -22.54 7.39 3.01
CA ALA A 166 -22.44 6.76 1.71
C ALA A 166 -22.82 5.27 1.73
N LEU A 167 -22.89 4.64 2.91
CA LEU A 167 -23.33 3.26 3.12
C LEU A 167 -24.83 3.15 3.35
#